data_a75f9c9c1c66897e34d6042b9fb9e293
#
_entry.id   a75f9c9c1c66897e34d6042b9fb9e293
#
_cell.length_a   1.000
_cell.length_b   1.000
_cell.length_c   1.000
_cell.angle_alpha   90.00
_cell.angle_beta   90.00
_cell.angle_gamma   90.00
#
_symmetry.space_group_name_H-M   'P 1'
#
loop_
_entity.id
_entity.type
_entity.pdbx_description
1 polymer ?
#
loop_
_entity_poly.entity_id
_entity_poly.type
_entity_poly.pdbx_seq_one_letter_code
_entity_poly.pdbx_strand_id
1 'polypeptide(L)'
;MESKKVHFFNKLSFVTLLVTVFVSMFFFIPYVPVTLDASKGFLLSIGMTLALFFWFIARLGEGKFSIPKDRLILAGGVIPLVFLLASFFSSSKYISIFGSGFEIGTFGSMLVLFVLFFLSSIYFQTEKRIWSFYGALFLGATVLAVFELINIFIGFGRFLPGMLSGVSAGNLVGSWNDFALLFGLIVLLSIYTIEFLETKGVFLFIQYFLLVTGLFFLIIINMPLVWILVGLFSIIIFVYSISLQQAGVKIVHGGNDKKKFPFAALISVFICLIFLVGSNSISSLVSKYINISSPDVRPSITTTAQIALKAIKHNPAFGTGPNTFVIDWAAWKPAQIAQTVFWNVDFTNGYSLLTTFLVTTGILGFLAWIVFLVFFVMRSIKSLKIALQNTLANYFIMTTLMISIYTWVTFIIYSPSIIMIM
;
A
#
# COMPACT_ATOMS: atom_id res chain seq x y z
N MET A 1 -4.74 39.60 -10.48
CA MET A 1 -5.00 38.54 -11.49
C MET A 1 -4.04 37.33 -11.33
N GLU A 2 -2.76 37.53 -11.03
CA GLU A 2 -1.76 36.46 -10.77
C GLU A 2 -2.14 35.52 -9.61
N SER A 3 -2.60 36.06 -8.50
CA SER A 3 -3.01 35.25 -7.33
C SER A 3 -4.14 34.23 -7.64
N LYS A 4 -5.11 34.58 -8.49
CA LYS A 4 -6.20 33.66 -8.89
C LYS A 4 -5.71 32.50 -9.75
N LYS A 5 -4.77 32.76 -10.69
CA LYS A 5 -4.17 31.72 -11.54
C LYS A 5 -3.34 30.74 -10.71
N VAL A 6 -2.52 31.24 -9.79
CA VAL A 6 -1.73 30.41 -8.88
C VAL A 6 -2.62 29.51 -8.03
N HIS A 7 -3.67 30.07 -7.43
CA HIS A 7 -4.63 29.29 -6.64
C HIS A 7 -5.32 28.20 -7.49
N PHE A 8 -5.70 28.52 -8.73
CA PHE A 8 -6.31 27.57 -9.66
C PHE A 8 -5.37 26.38 -9.96
N PHE A 9 -4.10 26.63 -10.32
CA PHE A 9 -3.16 25.55 -10.64
C PHE A 9 -2.78 24.72 -9.41
N ASN A 10 -2.65 25.31 -8.23
CA ASN A 10 -2.48 24.59 -6.98
C ASN A 10 -3.67 23.65 -6.67
N LYS A 11 -4.90 24.14 -6.88
CA LYS A 11 -6.11 23.33 -6.72
C LYS A 11 -6.16 22.19 -7.75
N LEU A 12 -5.81 22.49 -9.00
CA LEU A 12 -5.81 21.51 -10.08
C LEU A 12 -4.79 20.39 -9.82
N SER A 13 -3.57 20.75 -9.38
CA SER A 13 -2.55 19.76 -8.98
C SER A 13 -3.05 18.84 -7.85
N PHE A 14 -3.65 19.40 -6.81
CA PHE A 14 -4.21 18.64 -5.69
C PHE A 14 -5.34 17.70 -6.15
N VAL A 15 -6.26 18.19 -6.98
CA VAL A 15 -7.37 17.40 -7.50
C VAL A 15 -6.86 16.28 -8.41
N THR A 16 -5.89 16.57 -9.27
CA THR A 16 -5.27 15.55 -10.14
C THR A 16 -4.63 14.44 -9.30
N LEU A 17 -3.86 14.78 -8.25
CA LEU A 17 -3.29 13.81 -7.33
C LEU A 17 -4.38 12.94 -6.70
N LEU A 18 -5.41 13.56 -6.10
CA LEU A 18 -6.48 12.83 -5.41
C LEU A 18 -7.27 11.92 -6.35
N VAL A 19 -7.62 12.41 -7.54
CA VAL A 19 -8.35 11.64 -8.56
C VAL A 19 -7.50 10.49 -9.08
N THR A 20 -6.20 10.70 -9.31
CA THR A 20 -5.30 9.64 -9.76
C THR A 20 -5.24 8.49 -8.74
N VAL A 21 -5.03 8.81 -7.46
CA VAL A 21 -5.00 7.81 -6.39
C VAL A 21 -6.36 7.09 -6.26
N PHE A 22 -7.46 7.82 -6.30
CA PHE A 22 -8.80 7.25 -6.23
C PHE A 22 -9.08 6.29 -7.40
N VAL A 23 -8.83 6.74 -8.64
CA VAL A 23 -9.14 5.95 -9.84
C VAL A 23 -8.21 4.74 -9.96
N SER A 24 -6.96 4.83 -9.50
CA SER A 24 -6.01 3.72 -9.58
C SER A 24 -6.45 2.49 -8.78
N MET A 25 -7.33 2.64 -7.77
CA MET A 25 -7.85 1.51 -6.99
C MET A 25 -8.58 0.48 -7.87
N PHE A 26 -9.23 0.91 -8.95
CA PHE A 26 -10.03 0.06 -9.84
C PHE A 26 -9.69 0.20 -11.32
N PHE A 27 -8.67 0.98 -11.66
CA PHE A 27 -8.29 1.22 -13.06
C PHE A 27 -7.64 -0.02 -13.68
N PHE A 28 -8.04 -0.31 -14.90
CA PHE A 28 -7.40 -1.28 -15.79
C PHE A 28 -7.54 -0.81 -17.25
N ILE A 29 -6.68 -1.28 -18.13
CA ILE A 29 -6.76 -1.01 -19.56
C ILE A 29 -7.49 -2.18 -20.21
N PRO A 30 -8.73 -1.99 -20.71
CA PRO A 30 -9.50 -3.06 -21.29
C PRO A 30 -8.90 -3.50 -22.64
N TYR A 31 -9.10 -4.78 -22.99
CA TYR A 31 -8.71 -5.38 -24.28
C TYR A 31 -7.20 -5.40 -24.57
N VAL A 32 -6.35 -4.95 -23.66
CA VAL A 32 -4.89 -4.99 -23.83
C VAL A 32 -4.32 -6.03 -22.85
N PRO A 33 -3.43 -6.94 -23.32
CA PRO A 33 -2.84 -7.99 -22.47
C PRO A 33 -1.70 -7.41 -21.59
N VAL A 34 -2.03 -6.45 -20.75
CA VAL A 34 -1.12 -5.87 -19.75
C VAL A 34 -1.58 -6.25 -18.35
N THR A 35 -0.64 -6.35 -17.42
CA THR A 35 -0.94 -6.64 -16.03
C THR A 35 -1.72 -5.47 -15.37
N LEU A 36 -2.47 -5.76 -14.31
CA LEU A 36 -3.17 -4.71 -13.56
C LEU A 36 -2.19 -3.70 -12.97
N ASP A 37 -1.04 -4.14 -12.46
CA ASP A 37 -0.01 -3.25 -11.93
C ASP A 37 0.54 -2.32 -13.03
N ALA A 38 0.77 -2.83 -14.24
CA ALA A 38 1.18 -2.00 -15.38
C ALA A 38 0.11 -0.95 -15.71
N SER A 39 -1.17 -1.35 -15.79
CA SER A 39 -2.28 -0.44 -16.07
C SER A 39 -2.35 0.70 -15.03
N LYS A 40 -2.31 0.35 -13.76
CA LYS A 40 -2.33 1.31 -12.65
C LYS A 40 -1.08 2.19 -12.61
N GLY A 41 0.08 1.60 -12.91
CA GLY A 41 1.33 2.30 -12.99
C GLY A 41 1.35 3.35 -14.11
N PHE A 42 0.78 3.05 -15.28
CA PHE A 42 0.59 4.03 -16.35
C PHE A 42 -0.30 5.19 -15.91
N LEU A 43 -1.45 4.89 -15.30
CA LEU A 43 -2.33 5.93 -14.76
C LEU A 43 -1.60 6.80 -13.74
N LEU A 44 -0.89 6.17 -12.80
CA LEU A 44 -0.13 6.87 -11.77
C LEU A 44 0.96 7.74 -12.37
N SER A 45 1.70 7.25 -13.35
CA SER A 45 2.77 7.99 -14.04
C SER A 45 2.23 9.24 -14.74
N ILE A 46 1.15 9.10 -15.49
CA ILE A 46 0.50 10.22 -16.18
C ILE A 46 -0.07 11.21 -15.15
N GLY A 47 -0.80 10.72 -14.15
CA GLY A 47 -1.42 11.56 -13.14
C GLY A 47 -0.40 12.34 -12.30
N MET A 48 0.68 11.69 -11.88
CA MET A 48 1.73 12.35 -11.10
C MET A 48 2.53 13.34 -11.93
N THR A 49 2.80 13.05 -13.20
CA THR A 49 3.44 13.99 -14.12
C THR A 49 2.57 15.24 -14.31
N LEU A 50 1.27 15.08 -14.54
CA LEU A 50 0.34 16.20 -14.67
C LEU A 50 0.21 17.00 -13.36
N ALA A 51 0.11 16.32 -12.21
CA ALA A 51 0.05 16.98 -10.91
C ALA A 51 1.31 17.80 -10.64
N LEU A 52 2.48 17.24 -10.93
CA LEU A 52 3.77 17.94 -10.80
C LEU A 52 3.85 19.13 -11.76
N PHE A 53 3.40 18.98 -12.99
CA PHE A 53 3.37 20.05 -13.99
C PHE A 53 2.48 21.22 -13.52
N PHE A 54 1.27 20.98 -13.04
CA PHE A 54 0.41 22.02 -12.50
C PHE A 54 0.98 22.67 -11.25
N TRP A 55 1.62 21.90 -10.37
CA TRP A 55 2.32 22.46 -9.21
C TRP A 55 3.47 23.38 -9.65
N PHE A 56 4.24 22.97 -10.67
CA PHE A 56 5.35 23.77 -11.19
C PHE A 56 4.87 25.11 -11.80
N ILE A 57 3.77 25.09 -12.59
CA ILE A 57 3.16 26.31 -13.13
C ILE A 57 2.72 27.25 -11.99
N ALA A 58 2.13 26.69 -10.93
CA ALA A 58 1.75 27.47 -9.77
C ALA A 58 2.97 28.14 -9.12
N ARG A 59 4.09 27.43 -8.97
CA ARG A 59 5.33 27.99 -8.39
C ARG A 59 5.97 29.07 -9.29
N LEU A 60 5.96 28.87 -10.60
CA LEU A 60 6.40 29.91 -11.54
C LEU A 60 5.57 31.17 -11.42
N GLY A 61 4.25 31.05 -11.28
CA GLY A 61 3.37 32.19 -11.07
C GLY A 61 3.54 32.90 -9.73
N GLU A 62 4.06 32.23 -8.70
CA GLU A 62 4.39 32.81 -7.39
C GLU A 62 5.79 33.48 -7.37
N GLY A 63 6.65 33.14 -8.32
CA GLY A 63 8.05 33.58 -8.31
C GLY A 63 8.89 33.05 -7.14
N LYS A 64 8.36 32.07 -6.38
CA LYS A 64 9.01 31.47 -5.21
C LYS A 64 8.89 29.95 -5.25
N PHE A 65 10.02 29.28 -5.14
CA PHE A 65 10.07 27.83 -4.96
C PHE A 65 10.28 27.50 -3.48
N SER A 66 9.20 27.17 -2.77
CA SER A 66 9.29 26.67 -1.40
C SER A 66 9.22 25.15 -1.40
N ILE A 67 10.31 24.51 -1.06
CA ILE A 67 10.39 23.05 -0.87
C ILE A 67 10.41 22.79 0.64
N PRO A 68 9.57 21.87 1.15
CA PRO A 68 9.61 21.50 2.56
C PRO A 68 10.99 20.96 2.95
N LYS A 69 11.65 21.60 3.91
CA LYS A 69 12.96 21.18 4.41
C LYS A 69 12.80 20.11 5.50
N ASP A 70 12.23 18.96 5.15
CA ASP A 70 12.12 17.82 6.06
C ASP A 70 13.14 16.74 5.68
N ARG A 71 13.84 16.19 6.68
CA ARG A 71 14.83 15.13 6.48
C ARG A 71 14.23 13.87 5.87
N LEU A 72 12.97 13.60 6.17
CA LEU A 72 12.24 12.46 5.60
C LEU A 72 12.05 12.60 4.09
N ILE A 73 11.72 13.82 3.60
CA ILE A 73 11.58 14.11 2.18
C ILE A 73 12.92 13.96 1.45
N LEU A 74 13.99 14.48 2.07
CA LEU A 74 15.33 14.33 1.52
C LEU A 74 15.75 12.86 1.43
N ALA A 75 15.53 12.08 2.49
CA ALA A 75 15.80 10.64 2.48
C ALA A 75 14.95 9.90 1.42
N GLY A 76 13.68 10.27 1.24
CA GLY A 76 12.85 9.75 0.17
C GLY A 76 13.40 10.04 -1.22
N GLY A 77 13.98 11.22 -1.44
CA GLY A 77 14.62 11.60 -2.70
C GLY A 77 15.94 10.87 -2.99
N VAL A 78 16.64 10.39 -1.95
CA VAL A 78 17.85 9.58 -2.13
C VAL A 78 17.52 8.22 -2.76
N ILE A 79 16.35 7.64 -2.49
CA ILE A 79 15.97 6.32 -3.02
C ILE A 79 16.01 6.31 -4.56
N PRO A 80 15.24 7.14 -5.30
CA PRO A 80 15.32 7.13 -6.76
C PRO A 80 16.70 7.49 -7.29
N LEU A 81 17.49 8.33 -6.59
CA LEU A 81 18.86 8.62 -7.01
C LEU A 81 19.75 7.39 -6.97
N VAL A 82 19.66 6.57 -5.91
CA VAL A 82 20.42 5.31 -5.82
C VAL A 82 19.94 4.30 -6.87
N PHE A 83 18.64 4.22 -7.13
CA PHE A 83 18.09 3.38 -8.20
C PHE A 83 18.60 3.82 -9.59
N LEU A 84 18.67 5.13 -9.83
CA LEU A 84 19.26 5.66 -11.07
C LEU A 84 20.73 5.24 -11.21
N LEU A 85 21.53 5.46 -10.14
CA LEU A 85 22.93 5.07 -10.15
C LEU A 85 23.10 3.57 -10.36
N ALA A 86 22.33 2.72 -9.66
CA ALA A 86 22.36 1.28 -9.85
C ALA A 86 21.98 0.87 -11.27
N SER A 87 21.06 1.60 -11.93
CA SER A 87 20.67 1.34 -13.33
C SER A 87 21.82 1.53 -14.32
N PHE A 88 22.75 2.46 -14.05
CA PHE A 88 23.94 2.63 -14.91
C PHE A 88 24.93 1.46 -14.84
N PHE A 89 24.94 0.74 -13.73
CA PHE A 89 25.80 -0.44 -13.52
C PHE A 89 25.06 -1.76 -13.85
N SER A 90 23.79 -1.69 -14.25
CA SER A 90 23.00 -2.85 -14.63
C SER A 90 23.44 -3.44 -15.97
N SER A 91 23.35 -4.76 -16.08
CA SER A 91 23.52 -5.49 -17.35
C SER A 91 22.44 -5.13 -18.38
N SER A 92 21.25 -4.72 -17.91
CA SER A 92 20.11 -4.32 -18.75
C SER A 92 19.57 -2.96 -18.32
N LYS A 93 20.25 -1.90 -18.80
CA LYS A 93 19.94 -0.50 -18.42
C LYS A 93 18.51 -0.10 -18.74
N TYR A 94 17.99 -0.51 -19.89
CA TYR A 94 16.61 -0.20 -20.29
C TYR A 94 15.59 -0.78 -19.31
N ILE A 95 15.74 -2.07 -18.96
CA ILE A 95 14.85 -2.75 -17.99
C ILE A 95 14.96 -2.10 -16.60
N SER A 96 16.17 -1.69 -16.20
CA SER A 96 16.40 -1.06 -14.90
C SER A 96 15.80 0.35 -14.81
N ILE A 97 15.78 1.11 -15.92
CA ILE A 97 15.24 2.48 -15.92
C ILE A 97 13.73 2.47 -16.16
N PHE A 98 13.24 1.75 -17.18
CA PHE A 98 11.86 1.85 -17.65
C PHE A 98 11.03 0.58 -17.38
N GLY A 99 11.67 -0.58 -17.24
CA GLY A 99 10.97 -1.87 -17.19
C GLY A 99 10.51 -2.36 -18.56
N SER A 100 9.76 -3.45 -18.56
CA SER A 100 9.03 -3.98 -19.72
C SER A 100 7.55 -3.58 -19.71
N GLY A 101 7.03 -3.20 -18.56
CA GLY A 101 5.75 -2.57 -18.28
C GLY A 101 5.99 -1.52 -17.20
N PHE A 102 5.08 -1.37 -16.25
CA PHE A 102 5.32 -0.58 -15.04
C PHE A 102 5.60 -1.57 -13.89
N GLU A 103 6.83 -1.98 -13.73
CA GLU A 103 7.23 -2.82 -12.59
C GLU A 103 7.70 -1.95 -11.43
N ILE A 104 7.26 -2.33 -10.22
CA ILE A 104 7.76 -1.75 -8.97
C ILE A 104 9.21 -2.19 -8.82
N GLY A 105 10.11 -1.23 -8.69
CA GLY A 105 11.53 -1.53 -8.55
C GLY A 105 12.39 -1.07 -9.72
N THR A 106 11.81 -0.41 -10.72
CA THR A 106 12.55 0.36 -11.73
C THR A 106 12.88 1.76 -11.19
N PHE A 107 13.87 2.43 -11.78
CA PHE A 107 14.10 3.84 -11.49
C PHE A 107 12.85 4.69 -11.76
N GLY A 108 12.19 4.47 -12.91
CA GLY A 108 10.99 5.23 -13.28
C GLY A 108 9.86 5.11 -12.27
N SER A 109 9.58 3.89 -11.79
CA SER A 109 8.55 3.68 -10.75
C SER A 109 8.91 4.37 -9.43
N MET A 110 10.18 4.28 -8.99
CA MET A 110 10.65 4.94 -7.77
C MET A 110 10.57 6.47 -7.88
N LEU A 111 10.84 7.03 -9.06
CA LEU A 111 10.69 8.46 -9.29
C LEU A 111 9.24 8.90 -9.21
N VAL A 112 8.31 8.16 -9.81
CA VAL A 112 6.86 8.45 -9.76
C VAL A 112 6.32 8.37 -8.32
N LEU A 113 6.73 7.34 -7.58
CA LEU A 113 6.36 7.18 -6.16
C LEU A 113 6.96 8.31 -5.29
N PHE A 114 8.18 8.73 -5.58
CA PHE A 114 8.76 9.89 -4.90
C PHE A 114 8.00 11.19 -5.21
N VAL A 115 7.56 11.41 -6.45
CA VAL A 115 6.73 12.57 -6.82
C VAL A 115 5.39 12.54 -6.08
N LEU A 116 4.74 11.35 -5.98
CA LEU A 116 3.53 11.17 -5.18
C LEU A 116 3.76 11.54 -3.72
N PHE A 117 4.83 11.02 -3.11
CA PHE A 117 5.21 11.30 -1.72
C PHE A 117 5.52 12.80 -1.50
N PHE A 118 6.25 13.42 -2.42
CA PHE A 118 6.61 14.84 -2.38
C PHE A 118 5.37 15.73 -2.47
N LEU A 119 4.50 15.52 -3.45
CA LEU A 119 3.26 16.30 -3.61
C LEU A 119 2.30 16.07 -2.43
N SER A 120 2.22 14.84 -1.91
CA SER A 120 1.44 14.53 -0.71
C SER A 120 1.92 15.33 0.50
N SER A 121 3.23 15.46 0.69
CA SER A 121 3.81 16.25 1.77
C SER A 121 3.48 17.75 1.71
N ILE A 122 3.25 18.28 0.50
CA ILE A 122 2.87 19.68 0.27
C ILE A 122 1.38 19.88 0.48
N TYR A 123 0.56 18.94 0.02
CA TYR A 123 -0.89 19.16 -0.03
C TYR A 123 -1.63 18.72 1.22
N PHE A 124 -1.24 17.65 1.90
CA PHE A 124 -1.96 17.14 3.08
C PHE A 124 -1.57 17.83 4.39
N GLN A 125 -1.50 19.18 4.38
CA GLN A 125 -1.17 19.97 5.56
C GLN A 125 -2.40 20.52 6.30
N THR A 126 -3.59 20.43 5.70
CA THR A 126 -4.85 20.93 6.29
C THR A 126 -5.81 19.78 6.53
N GLU A 127 -6.56 19.82 7.64
CA GLU A 127 -7.56 18.82 8.00
C GLU A 127 -8.55 18.56 6.87
N LYS A 128 -9.03 19.61 6.19
CA LYS A 128 -9.97 19.49 5.07
C LYS A 128 -9.42 18.63 3.92
N ARG A 129 -8.13 18.76 3.59
CA ARG A 129 -7.50 17.98 2.51
C ARG A 129 -7.25 16.54 2.94
N ILE A 130 -6.90 16.34 4.21
CA ILE A 130 -6.76 15.00 4.78
C ILE A 130 -8.13 14.28 4.75
N TRP A 131 -9.21 14.95 5.17
CA TRP A 131 -10.57 14.41 5.07
C TRP A 131 -10.97 14.08 3.63
N SER A 132 -10.56 14.89 2.65
CA SER A 132 -10.83 14.59 1.23
C SER A 132 -10.14 13.29 0.79
N PHE A 133 -8.92 13.02 1.29
CA PHE A 133 -8.22 11.77 1.02
C PHE A 133 -8.91 10.56 1.68
N TYR A 134 -9.26 10.65 2.97
CA TYR A 134 -9.99 9.57 3.65
C TYR A 134 -11.36 9.32 3.01
N GLY A 135 -12.07 10.38 2.62
CA GLY A 135 -13.32 10.28 1.87
C GLY A 135 -13.16 9.55 0.55
N ALA A 136 -12.11 9.86 -0.23
CA ALA A 136 -11.79 9.17 -1.46
C ALA A 136 -11.43 7.70 -1.20
N LEU A 137 -10.63 7.41 -0.17
CA LEU A 137 -10.23 6.06 0.20
C LEU A 137 -11.44 5.18 0.59
N PHE A 138 -12.31 5.67 1.50
CA PHE A 138 -13.49 4.93 1.91
C PHE A 138 -14.52 4.78 0.77
N LEU A 139 -14.69 5.80 -0.07
CA LEU A 139 -15.55 5.69 -1.25
C LEU A 139 -15.00 4.67 -2.24
N GLY A 140 -13.69 4.72 -2.54
CA GLY A 140 -13.04 3.77 -3.43
C GLY A 140 -13.12 2.33 -2.90
N ALA A 141 -12.87 2.14 -1.60
CA ALA A 141 -13.03 0.84 -0.95
C ALA A 141 -14.48 0.33 -1.00
N THR A 142 -15.47 1.23 -0.86
CA THR A 142 -16.90 0.87 -0.97
C THR A 142 -17.24 0.42 -2.38
N VAL A 143 -16.76 1.15 -3.40
CA VAL A 143 -16.96 0.77 -4.82
C VAL A 143 -16.31 -0.59 -5.10
N LEU A 144 -15.07 -0.81 -4.64
CA LEU A 144 -14.40 -2.10 -4.78
C LEU A 144 -15.15 -3.22 -4.06
N ALA A 145 -15.63 -2.98 -2.82
CA ALA A 145 -16.37 -3.97 -2.05
C ALA A 145 -17.67 -4.38 -2.75
N VAL A 146 -18.43 -3.40 -3.23
CA VAL A 146 -19.69 -3.66 -3.97
C VAL A 146 -19.41 -4.42 -5.27
N PHE A 147 -18.40 -3.96 -6.03
CA PHE A 147 -18.01 -4.64 -7.27
C PHE A 147 -17.63 -6.10 -7.00
N GLU A 148 -16.81 -6.36 -6.00
CA GLU A 148 -16.31 -7.70 -5.73
C GLU A 148 -17.38 -8.63 -5.15
N LEU A 149 -18.30 -8.11 -4.34
CA LEU A 149 -19.49 -8.88 -3.91
C LEU A 149 -20.33 -9.31 -5.12
N ILE A 150 -20.58 -8.39 -6.06
CA ILE A 150 -21.32 -8.70 -7.30
C ILE A 150 -20.52 -9.73 -8.12
N ASN A 151 -19.21 -9.58 -8.22
CA ASN A 151 -18.34 -10.50 -8.95
C ASN A 151 -18.38 -11.93 -8.35
N ILE A 152 -18.27 -12.05 -7.04
CA ILE A 152 -18.29 -13.35 -6.34
C ILE A 152 -19.67 -14.05 -6.46
N PHE A 153 -20.78 -13.32 -6.25
CA PHE A 153 -22.11 -13.95 -6.18
C PHE A 153 -22.81 -14.06 -7.54
N ILE A 154 -22.56 -13.13 -8.46
CA ILE A 154 -23.26 -13.05 -9.76
C ILE A 154 -22.33 -13.46 -10.91
N GLY A 155 -21.00 -13.40 -10.69
CA GLY A 155 -20.02 -13.68 -11.73
C GLY A 155 -19.97 -12.56 -12.76
N PHE A 156 -19.74 -11.31 -12.31
CA PHE A 156 -19.73 -10.12 -13.16
C PHE A 156 -18.73 -10.20 -14.32
N GLY A 157 -17.65 -10.99 -14.19
CA GLY A 157 -16.74 -11.32 -15.29
C GLY A 157 -17.43 -11.94 -16.51
N ARG A 158 -18.63 -12.53 -16.34
CA ARG A 158 -19.46 -13.01 -17.46
C ARG A 158 -20.06 -11.87 -18.30
N PHE A 159 -20.25 -10.70 -17.71
CA PHE A 159 -20.79 -9.52 -18.40
C PHE A 159 -19.70 -8.68 -19.10
N LEU A 160 -18.41 -8.89 -18.73
CA LEU A 160 -17.28 -8.19 -19.29
C LEU A 160 -16.21 -9.16 -19.86
N PRO A 161 -16.58 -10.21 -20.62
CA PRO A 161 -15.67 -11.29 -20.97
C PRO A 161 -14.43 -10.86 -21.77
N GLY A 162 -14.53 -9.77 -22.54
CA GLY A 162 -13.40 -9.25 -23.29
C GLY A 162 -12.61 -8.15 -22.56
N MET A 163 -13.23 -7.46 -21.62
CA MET A 163 -12.58 -6.33 -20.92
C MET A 163 -11.56 -6.81 -19.88
N LEU A 164 -11.83 -7.97 -19.26
CA LEU A 164 -10.96 -8.59 -18.26
C LEU A 164 -10.12 -9.74 -18.85
N SER A 165 -10.16 -9.96 -20.16
CA SER A 165 -9.32 -10.96 -20.83
C SER A 165 -7.85 -10.58 -20.66
N GLY A 166 -7.12 -11.38 -19.91
CA GLY A 166 -5.74 -11.09 -19.50
C GLY A 166 -5.58 -10.72 -18.02
N VAL A 167 -6.66 -10.45 -17.30
CA VAL A 167 -6.66 -10.30 -15.85
C VAL A 167 -6.84 -11.67 -15.23
N SER A 168 -5.74 -12.36 -14.99
CA SER A 168 -5.72 -13.69 -14.33
C SER A 168 -6.14 -13.65 -12.87
N ALA A 169 -6.27 -12.46 -12.29
CA ALA A 169 -6.42 -12.27 -10.86
C ALA A 169 -7.86 -12.36 -10.34
N GLY A 170 -8.87 -12.25 -11.18
CA GLY A 170 -10.27 -12.33 -10.78
C GLY A 170 -10.81 -11.14 -9.96
N ASN A 171 -10.00 -10.14 -9.64
CA ASN A 171 -10.39 -8.91 -8.96
C ASN A 171 -9.67 -7.69 -9.53
N LEU A 172 -10.17 -6.47 -9.23
CA LEU A 172 -9.61 -5.21 -9.78
C LEU A 172 -8.34 -4.72 -9.08
N VAL A 173 -7.98 -5.25 -7.93
CA VAL A 173 -6.78 -4.81 -7.20
C VAL A 173 -5.52 -5.43 -7.81
N GLY A 174 -5.55 -6.72 -8.07
CA GLY A 174 -4.43 -7.51 -8.55
C GLY A 174 -4.55 -8.96 -8.10
N SER A 175 -3.61 -9.45 -7.32
CA SER A 175 -3.74 -10.76 -6.69
C SER A 175 -4.78 -10.74 -5.56
N TRP A 176 -5.34 -11.90 -5.23
CA TRP A 176 -6.22 -12.04 -4.06
C TRP A 176 -5.50 -11.70 -2.75
N ASN A 177 -4.20 -11.96 -2.68
CA ASN A 177 -3.37 -11.61 -1.53
C ASN A 177 -3.24 -10.09 -1.38
N ASP A 178 -3.05 -9.34 -2.48
CA ASP A 178 -3.03 -7.87 -2.46
C ASP A 178 -4.39 -7.29 -2.08
N PHE A 179 -5.47 -7.91 -2.55
CA PHE A 179 -6.82 -7.55 -2.17
C PHE A 179 -7.04 -7.76 -0.66
N ALA A 180 -6.56 -8.88 -0.10
CA ALA A 180 -6.63 -9.14 1.35
C ALA A 180 -5.82 -8.11 2.15
N LEU A 181 -4.62 -7.73 1.68
CA LEU A 181 -3.81 -6.69 2.31
C LEU A 181 -4.53 -5.34 2.33
N LEU A 182 -5.11 -4.93 1.20
CA LEU A 182 -5.88 -3.69 1.12
C LEU A 182 -7.10 -3.71 2.05
N PHE A 183 -7.90 -4.78 2.00
CA PHE A 183 -9.09 -4.87 2.83
C PHE A 183 -8.77 -5.08 4.31
N GLY A 184 -7.65 -5.71 4.66
CA GLY A 184 -7.13 -5.74 6.03
C GLY A 184 -6.85 -4.34 6.57
N LEU A 185 -6.23 -3.48 5.75
CA LEU A 185 -6.02 -2.07 6.08
C LEU A 185 -7.36 -1.31 6.23
N ILE A 186 -8.31 -1.51 5.31
CA ILE A 186 -9.64 -0.88 5.36
C ILE A 186 -10.43 -1.32 6.58
N VAL A 187 -10.37 -2.59 6.97
CA VAL A 187 -10.97 -3.11 8.22
C VAL A 187 -10.41 -2.37 9.43
N LEU A 188 -9.10 -2.23 9.52
CA LEU A 188 -8.46 -1.51 10.62
C LEU A 188 -8.85 -0.03 10.67
N LEU A 189 -8.89 0.64 9.52
CA LEU A 189 -9.34 2.03 9.43
C LEU A 189 -10.81 2.17 9.84
N SER A 190 -11.67 1.23 9.43
CA SER A 190 -13.08 1.23 9.81
C SER A 190 -13.25 1.00 11.30
N ILE A 191 -12.53 0.04 11.91
CA ILE A 191 -12.54 -0.18 13.36
C ILE A 191 -12.11 1.10 14.09
N TYR A 192 -10.98 1.69 13.70
CA TYR A 192 -10.48 2.90 14.33
C TYR A 192 -11.46 4.06 14.21
N THR A 193 -12.08 4.23 13.03
CA THR A 193 -13.08 5.28 12.78
C THR A 193 -14.32 5.09 13.63
N ILE A 194 -14.85 3.85 13.73
CA ILE A 194 -16.03 3.54 14.55
C ILE A 194 -15.78 3.80 16.04
N GLU A 195 -14.57 3.49 16.54
CA GLU A 195 -14.24 3.60 17.95
C GLU A 195 -13.86 5.02 18.38
N PHE A 196 -13.23 5.81 17.49
CA PHE A 196 -12.65 7.11 17.84
C PHE A 196 -13.34 8.33 17.23
N LEU A 197 -14.28 8.16 16.30
CA LEU A 197 -15.06 9.24 15.71
C LEU A 197 -16.55 9.08 15.97
N GLU A 198 -17.24 10.16 16.35
CA GLU A 198 -18.71 10.23 16.33
C GLU A 198 -19.20 10.36 14.88
N THR A 199 -19.28 9.25 14.20
CA THR A 199 -19.86 9.20 12.87
C THR A 199 -21.35 8.89 12.97
N LYS A 200 -22.17 9.53 12.11
CA LYS A 200 -23.64 9.37 12.07
C LYS A 200 -24.11 9.17 10.62
N GLY A 201 -25.30 8.65 10.47
CA GLY A 201 -25.95 8.51 9.16
C GLY A 201 -25.18 7.62 8.19
N VAL A 202 -25.10 8.05 6.94
CA VAL A 202 -24.52 7.27 5.83
C VAL A 202 -23.04 6.94 6.06
N PHE A 203 -22.27 7.85 6.65
CA PHE A 203 -20.83 7.60 6.88
C PHE A 203 -20.61 6.47 7.89
N LEU A 204 -21.39 6.42 8.97
CA LEU A 204 -21.36 5.30 9.94
C LEU A 204 -21.77 3.98 9.28
N PHE A 205 -22.80 4.00 8.44
CA PHE A 205 -23.23 2.82 7.69
C PHE A 205 -22.10 2.31 6.77
N ILE A 206 -21.40 3.20 6.05
CA ILE A 206 -20.24 2.84 5.22
C ILE A 206 -19.15 2.16 6.05
N GLN A 207 -18.85 2.66 7.26
CA GLN A 207 -17.82 2.07 8.11
C GLN A 207 -18.18 0.64 8.54
N TYR A 208 -19.42 0.40 8.97
CA TYR A 208 -19.87 -0.96 9.30
C TYR A 208 -19.93 -1.86 8.06
N PHE A 209 -20.39 -1.34 6.93
CA PHE A 209 -20.38 -2.07 5.66
C PHE A 209 -18.97 -2.51 5.28
N LEU A 210 -17.98 -1.62 5.32
CA LEU A 210 -16.59 -1.93 5.02
C LEU A 210 -15.96 -2.88 6.04
N LEU A 211 -16.30 -2.75 7.31
CA LEU A 211 -15.85 -3.67 8.34
C LEU A 211 -16.36 -5.10 8.08
N VAL A 212 -17.66 -5.25 7.86
CA VAL A 212 -18.28 -6.57 7.65
C VAL A 212 -17.83 -7.20 6.33
N THR A 213 -17.90 -6.45 5.23
CA THR A 213 -17.47 -6.95 3.91
C THR A 213 -15.97 -7.19 3.84
N GLY A 214 -15.15 -6.34 4.49
CA GLY A 214 -13.72 -6.55 4.58
C GLY A 214 -13.38 -7.84 5.33
N LEU A 215 -13.95 -8.07 6.51
CA LEU A 215 -13.78 -9.34 7.25
C LEU A 215 -14.26 -10.54 6.42
N PHE A 216 -15.37 -10.43 5.71
CA PHE A 216 -15.87 -11.46 4.81
C PHE A 216 -14.85 -11.81 3.72
N PHE A 217 -14.23 -10.81 3.07
CA PHE A 217 -13.19 -11.05 2.08
C PHE A 217 -11.94 -11.69 2.70
N LEU A 218 -11.54 -11.27 3.90
CA LEU A 218 -10.42 -11.91 4.61
C LEU A 218 -10.70 -13.37 4.92
N ILE A 219 -11.95 -13.73 5.26
CA ILE A 219 -12.39 -15.12 5.50
C ILE A 219 -12.23 -15.96 4.23
N ILE A 220 -12.64 -15.43 3.09
CA ILE A 220 -12.56 -16.14 1.80
C ILE A 220 -11.12 -16.37 1.37
N ILE A 221 -10.30 -15.32 1.44
CA ILE A 221 -8.91 -15.36 0.96
C ILE A 221 -7.99 -16.08 1.95
N ASN A 222 -8.25 -15.92 3.24
CA ASN A 222 -7.57 -16.56 4.35
C ASN A 222 -6.04 -16.46 4.32
N MET A 223 -5.51 -15.23 4.13
CA MET A 223 -4.09 -14.94 4.15
C MET A 223 -3.57 -14.79 5.60
N PRO A 224 -2.68 -15.68 6.12
CA PRO A 224 -2.25 -15.67 7.53
C PRO A 224 -1.59 -14.36 7.95
N LEU A 225 -0.79 -13.73 7.07
CA LEU A 225 -0.14 -12.46 7.35
C LEU A 225 -1.17 -11.36 7.69
N VAL A 226 -2.26 -11.30 6.95
CA VAL A 226 -3.31 -10.27 7.17
C VAL A 226 -4.02 -10.52 8.50
N TRP A 227 -4.32 -11.77 8.83
CA TRP A 227 -4.92 -12.13 10.12
C TRP A 227 -4.05 -11.73 11.32
N ILE A 228 -2.72 -11.96 11.21
CA ILE A 228 -1.77 -11.52 12.24
C ILE A 228 -1.78 -10.00 12.36
N LEU A 229 -1.69 -9.27 11.24
CA LEU A 229 -1.65 -7.80 11.26
C LEU A 229 -2.96 -7.21 11.79
N VAL A 230 -4.10 -7.64 11.26
CA VAL A 230 -5.42 -7.16 11.70
C VAL A 230 -5.64 -7.48 13.17
N GLY A 231 -5.29 -8.69 13.62
CA GLY A 231 -5.39 -9.10 15.02
C GLY A 231 -4.55 -8.23 15.96
N LEU A 232 -3.26 -8.06 15.66
CA LEU A 232 -2.35 -7.24 16.47
C LEU A 232 -2.80 -5.78 16.55
N PHE A 233 -3.13 -5.16 15.42
CA PHE A 233 -3.61 -3.78 15.44
C PHE A 233 -4.97 -3.64 16.13
N SER A 234 -5.87 -4.61 15.99
CA SER A 234 -7.16 -4.59 16.70
C SER A 234 -6.95 -4.68 18.22
N ILE A 235 -5.99 -5.47 18.70
CA ILE A 235 -5.61 -5.50 20.13
C ILE A 235 -5.07 -4.12 20.55
N ILE A 236 -4.19 -3.52 19.77
CA ILE A 236 -3.64 -2.18 20.07
C ILE A 236 -4.76 -1.15 20.14
N ILE A 237 -5.69 -1.15 19.18
CA ILE A 237 -6.85 -0.25 19.15
C ILE A 237 -7.72 -0.46 20.39
N PHE A 238 -7.99 -1.71 20.75
CA PHE A 238 -8.79 -2.08 21.92
C PHE A 238 -8.16 -1.56 23.22
N VAL A 239 -6.88 -1.88 23.45
CA VAL A 239 -6.15 -1.46 24.65
C VAL A 239 -6.04 0.07 24.71
N TYR A 240 -5.74 0.71 23.59
CA TYR A 240 -5.62 2.17 23.49
C TYR A 240 -6.96 2.86 23.80
N SER A 241 -8.07 2.35 23.25
CA SER A 241 -9.41 2.89 23.55
C SER A 241 -9.75 2.81 25.05
N ILE A 242 -9.52 1.67 25.69
CA ILE A 242 -9.77 1.52 27.14
C ILE A 242 -8.86 2.42 27.96
N SER A 243 -7.57 2.49 27.62
CA SER A 243 -6.61 3.30 28.35
C SER A 243 -6.95 4.79 28.33
N LEU A 244 -7.38 5.32 27.17
CA LEU A 244 -7.82 6.72 27.07
C LEU A 244 -9.09 6.98 27.87
N GLN A 245 -10.05 6.04 27.88
CA GLN A 245 -11.27 6.16 28.68
C GLN A 245 -10.97 6.16 30.19
N GLN A 246 -10.02 5.34 30.65
CA GLN A 246 -9.57 5.33 32.03
C GLN A 246 -8.84 6.62 32.42
N ALA A 247 -8.05 7.19 31.51
CA ALA A 247 -7.37 8.46 31.71
C ALA A 247 -8.30 9.69 31.64
N GLY A 248 -9.60 9.50 31.43
CA GLY A 248 -10.58 10.59 31.33
C GLY A 248 -10.43 11.45 30.07
N VAL A 249 -9.65 10.99 29.09
CA VAL A 249 -9.48 11.70 27.82
C VAL A 249 -10.73 11.47 26.97
N LYS A 250 -11.36 12.57 26.49
CA LYS A 250 -12.51 12.49 25.59
C LYS A 250 -12.07 11.88 24.26
N ILE A 251 -12.58 10.70 23.96
CA ILE A 251 -12.23 9.93 22.75
C ILE A 251 -13.00 10.46 21.55
N VAL A 252 -14.18 11.03 21.76
CA VAL A 252 -15.12 11.37 20.71
C VAL A 252 -15.41 12.87 20.67
N HIS A 253 -15.40 13.47 19.49
CA HIS A 253 -15.87 14.83 19.26
C HIS A 253 -17.40 14.84 19.23
N GLY A 254 -18.02 15.26 20.33
CA GLY A 254 -19.47 15.50 20.37
C GLY A 254 -20.16 14.89 21.60
N GLY A 255 -20.35 15.67 22.60
CA GLY A 255 -21.51 15.84 23.45
C GLY A 255 -22.00 14.70 24.37
N ASN A 256 -21.67 13.47 24.23
CA ASN A 256 -22.15 12.41 25.13
C ASN A 256 -20.99 11.72 25.84
N ASP A 257 -20.83 12.01 27.13
CA ASP A 257 -19.78 11.47 28.03
C ASP A 257 -19.95 9.96 28.37
N LYS A 258 -20.71 9.21 27.56
CA LYS A 258 -20.88 7.77 27.78
C LYS A 258 -19.64 7.02 27.30
N LYS A 259 -18.99 6.33 28.25
CA LYS A 259 -17.92 5.36 27.98
C LYS A 259 -18.44 4.32 26.98
N LYS A 260 -17.88 4.28 25.77
CA LYS A 260 -18.26 3.32 24.73
C LYS A 260 -17.29 2.16 24.75
N PHE A 261 -17.78 0.96 25.06
CA PHE A 261 -16.92 -0.22 25.01
C PHE A 261 -16.51 -0.53 23.55
N PRO A 262 -15.21 -0.80 23.25
CA PRO A 262 -14.70 -0.98 21.90
C PRO A 262 -15.05 -2.37 21.32
N PHE A 263 -16.34 -2.59 21.02
CA PHE A 263 -16.84 -3.87 20.54
C PHE A 263 -16.30 -4.24 19.15
N ALA A 264 -16.14 -3.29 18.22
CA ALA A 264 -15.67 -3.56 16.88
C ALA A 264 -14.22 -4.13 16.91
N ALA A 265 -13.35 -3.54 17.71
CA ALA A 265 -12.01 -4.03 17.91
C ALA A 265 -11.98 -5.42 18.55
N LEU A 266 -12.77 -5.62 19.62
CA LEU A 266 -12.81 -6.90 20.34
C LEU A 266 -13.33 -8.05 19.47
N ILE A 267 -14.43 -7.84 18.73
CA ILE A 267 -14.99 -8.84 17.81
C ILE A 267 -13.96 -9.20 16.74
N SER A 268 -13.27 -8.20 16.17
CA SER A 268 -12.22 -8.44 15.17
C SER A 268 -11.07 -9.27 15.74
N VAL A 269 -10.64 -9.05 16.98
CA VAL A 269 -9.63 -9.89 17.66
C VAL A 269 -10.09 -11.34 17.73
N PHE A 270 -11.33 -11.59 18.17
CA PHE A 270 -11.85 -12.96 18.25
C PHE A 270 -11.93 -13.64 16.88
N ILE A 271 -12.39 -12.94 15.86
CA ILE A 271 -12.41 -13.47 14.48
C ILE A 271 -10.98 -13.82 14.06
N CYS A 272 -10.01 -12.92 14.23
CA CYS A 272 -8.62 -13.18 13.89
C CYS A 272 -8.06 -14.41 14.60
N LEU A 273 -8.33 -14.57 15.89
CA LEU A 273 -7.88 -15.75 16.65
C LEU A 273 -8.48 -17.05 16.10
N ILE A 274 -9.78 -17.06 15.80
CA ILE A 274 -10.46 -18.23 15.20
C ILE A 274 -9.78 -18.62 13.88
N PHE A 275 -9.48 -17.66 13.02
CA PHE A 275 -8.87 -17.92 11.71
C PHE A 275 -7.38 -18.25 11.80
N LEU A 276 -6.66 -17.75 12.78
CA LEU A 276 -5.26 -18.14 13.01
C LEU A 276 -5.15 -19.58 13.54
N VAL A 277 -6.06 -20.01 14.41
CA VAL A 277 -6.05 -21.36 14.99
C VAL A 277 -6.70 -22.38 14.06
N GLY A 278 -7.82 -22.03 13.42
CA GLY A 278 -8.65 -22.92 12.61
C GLY A 278 -8.44 -22.81 11.10
N SER A 279 -7.39 -22.15 10.65
CA SER A 279 -7.16 -21.80 9.24
C SER A 279 -7.42 -22.93 8.24
N ASN A 280 -6.84 -24.13 8.46
CA ASN A 280 -6.93 -25.23 7.53
C ASN A 280 -8.34 -25.80 7.38
N SER A 281 -9.07 -25.92 8.51
CA SER A 281 -10.44 -26.46 8.51
C SER A 281 -11.44 -25.52 7.86
N ILE A 282 -11.25 -24.20 8.09
CA ILE A 282 -12.14 -23.16 7.55
C ILE A 282 -11.87 -22.96 6.07
N SER A 283 -10.60 -22.93 5.65
CA SER A 283 -10.24 -22.84 4.22
C SER A 283 -10.85 -23.95 3.39
N SER A 284 -10.82 -25.18 3.88
CA SER A 284 -11.41 -26.32 3.16
C SER A 284 -12.91 -26.22 3.02
N LEU A 285 -13.62 -25.63 3.99
CA LEU A 285 -15.05 -25.40 3.91
C LEU A 285 -15.39 -24.26 2.94
N VAL A 286 -14.65 -23.14 3.00
CA VAL A 286 -14.88 -21.98 2.15
C VAL A 286 -14.57 -22.28 0.69
N SER A 287 -13.42 -22.93 0.41
CA SER A 287 -13.03 -23.28 -0.95
C SER A 287 -14.00 -24.23 -1.66
N LYS A 288 -14.78 -25.02 -0.90
CA LYS A 288 -15.83 -25.88 -1.45
C LYS A 288 -16.99 -25.09 -2.09
N TYR A 289 -17.27 -23.89 -1.59
CA TYR A 289 -18.38 -23.06 -2.05
C TYR A 289 -17.93 -21.90 -2.94
N ILE A 290 -16.73 -21.39 -2.70
CA ILE A 290 -16.17 -20.23 -3.40
C ILE A 290 -14.82 -20.65 -3.99
N ASN A 291 -14.77 -20.78 -5.30
CA ASN A 291 -13.59 -21.29 -6.02
C ASN A 291 -12.50 -20.24 -6.16
N ILE A 292 -12.06 -19.66 -5.02
CA ILE A 292 -10.94 -18.73 -4.94
C ILE A 292 -9.76 -19.47 -4.33
N SER A 293 -8.69 -19.58 -5.10
CA SER A 293 -7.40 -20.10 -4.62
C SER A 293 -6.36 -19.00 -4.74
N SER A 294 -5.74 -18.65 -3.63
CA SER A 294 -4.71 -17.60 -3.58
C SER A 294 -3.46 -18.11 -2.86
N PRO A 295 -2.78 -19.15 -3.40
CA PRO A 295 -1.55 -19.61 -2.81
C PRO A 295 -0.51 -18.47 -2.82
N ASP A 296 0.19 -18.28 -1.71
CA ASP A 296 1.34 -17.38 -1.65
C ASP A 296 2.55 -18.09 -2.31
N VAL A 297 2.73 -17.80 -3.60
CA VAL A 297 3.79 -18.42 -4.42
C VAL A 297 4.92 -17.42 -4.60
N ARG A 298 6.00 -17.60 -3.83
CA ARG A 298 7.19 -16.74 -3.86
C ARG A 298 8.44 -17.53 -3.44
N PRO A 299 9.65 -17.06 -3.78
CA PRO A 299 10.88 -17.66 -3.30
C PRO A 299 10.94 -17.64 -1.76
N SER A 300 11.52 -18.70 -1.18
CA SER A 300 11.77 -18.72 0.26
C SER A 300 12.80 -17.66 0.67
N ILE A 301 12.79 -17.28 1.94
CA ILE A 301 13.77 -16.33 2.48
C ILE A 301 15.22 -16.88 2.32
N THR A 302 15.41 -18.17 2.50
CA THR A 302 16.71 -18.84 2.33
C THR A 302 17.20 -18.79 0.89
N THR A 303 16.31 -19.07 -0.08
CA THR A 303 16.63 -18.97 -1.51
C THR A 303 16.97 -17.54 -1.91
N THR A 304 16.16 -16.57 -1.48
CA THR A 304 16.42 -15.16 -1.75
C THR A 304 17.75 -14.70 -1.14
N ALA A 305 18.06 -15.13 0.09
CA ALA A 305 19.34 -14.80 0.74
C ALA A 305 20.55 -15.40 -0.02
N GLN A 306 20.43 -16.61 -0.55
CA GLN A 306 21.50 -17.19 -1.38
C GLN A 306 21.73 -16.40 -2.67
N ILE A 307 20.67 -15.95 -3.33
CA ILE A 307 20.76 -15.07 -4.51
C ILE A 307 21.37 -13.73 -4.12
N ALA A 308 20.93 -13.12 -3.01
CA ALA A 308 21.44 -11.87 -2.51
C ALA A 308 22.96 -11.92 -2.23
N LEU A 309 23.44 -13.00 -1.61
CA LEU A 309 24.86 -13.20 -1.37
C LEU A 309 25.67 -13.27 -2.67
N LYS A 310 25.15 -13.90 -3.73
CA LYS A 310 25.80 -13.94 -5.04
C LYS A 310 25.79 -12.57 -5.71
N ALA A 311 24.68 -11.86 -5.67
CA ALA A 311 24.56 -10.49 -6.21
C ALA A 311 25.52 -9.52 -5.53
N ILE A 312 25.59 -9.53 -4.19
CA ILE A 312 26.50 -8.69 -3.40
C ILE A 312 27.97 -9.05 -3.68
N LYS A 313 28.32 -10.32 -3.87
CA LYS A 313 29.67 -10.71 -4.26
C LYS A 313 30.06 -10.19 -5.64
N HIS A 314 29.11 -10.11 -6.57
CA HIS A 314 29.32 -9.60 -7.92
C HIS A 314 29.47 -8.08 -7.94
N ASN A 315 28.54 -7.36 -7.31
CA ASN A 315 28.57 -5.90 -7.19
C ASN A 315 28.00 -5.47 -5.81
N PRO A 316 28.85 -5.26 -4.80
CA PRO A 316 28.41 -4.95 -3.43
C PRO A 316 27.58 -3.66 -3.34
N ALA A 317 28.00 -2.63 -4.09
CA ALA A 317 27.42 -1.30 -3.96
C ALA A 317 26.05 -1.17 -4.59
N PHE A 318 25.90 -1.62 -5.85
CA PHE A 318 24.74 -1.36 -6.69
C PHE A 318 23.94 -2.60 -7.06
N GLY A 319 24.36 -3.81 -6.62
CA GLY A 319 23.70 -5.06 -6.97
C GLY A 319 23.77 -5.37 -8.46
N THR A 320 22.73 -6.03 -8.98
CA THR A 320 22.64 -6.48 -10.38
C THR A 320 21.94 -5.46 -11.30
N GLY A 321 21.30 -4.49 -10.71
CA GLY A 321 20.51 -3.46 -11.36
C GLY A 321 19.02 -3.53 -10.98
N PRO A 322 18.35 -2.39 -10.86
CA PRO A 322 16.89 -2.34 -10.61
C PRO A 322 16.12 -3.24 -11.56
N ASN A 323 15.10 -3.93 -11.03
CA ASN A 323 14.20 -4.80 -11.79
C ASN A 323 14.85 -6.01 -12.51
N THR A 324 16.06 -6.43 -12.10
CA THR A 324 16.77 -7.58 -12.71
C THR A 324 16.60 -8.89 -11.95
N PHE A 325 15.78 -8.95 -10.90
CA PHE A 325 15.65 -10.14 -10.05
C PHE A 325 15.29 -11.41 -10.84
N VAL A 326 14.49 -11.31 -11.90
CA VAL A 326 14.16 -12.45 -12.77
C VAL A 326 15.39 -13.03 -13.45
N ILE A 327 16.35 -12.19 -13.83
CA ILE A 327 17.63 -12.61 -14.43
C ILE A 327 18.49 -13.30 -13.37
N ASP A 328 18.54 -12.74 -12.17
CA ASP A 328 19.27 -13.29 -11.04
C ASP A 328 18.69 -14.63 -10.59
N TRP A 329 17.36 -14.73 -10.59
CA TRP A 329 16.66 -15.98 -10.32
C TRP A 329 17.04 -17.04 -11.34
N ALA A 330 16.98 -16.74 -12.62
CA ALA A 330 17.32 -17.69 -13.68
C ALA A 330 18.79 -18.16 -13.58
N ALA A 331 19.71 -17.24 -13.25
CA ALA A 331 21.15 -17.54 -13.17
C ALA A 331 21.55 -18.23 -11.87
N TRP A 332 20.88 -17.97 -10.76
CA TRP A 332 21.38 -18.32 -9.42
C TRP A 332 20.43 -19.12 -8.54
N LYS A 333 19.24 -19.50 -9.04
CA LYS A 333 18.33 -20.36 -8.26
C LYS A 333 19.02 -21.65 -7.84
N PRO A 334 18.81 -22.14 -6.62
CA PRO A 334 19.41 -23.39 -6.15
C PRO A 334 18.98 -24.59 -7.01
N ALA A 335 19.90 -25.56 -7.23
CA ALA A 335 19.63 -26.73 -8.04
C ALA A 335 18.45 -27.59 -7.53
N GLN A 336 18.19 -27.55 -6.21
CA GLN A 336 17.04 -28.25 -5.61
C GLN A 336 15.69 -27.75 -6.14
N ILE A 337 15.60 -26.52 -6.61
CA ILE A 337 14.37 -25.96 -7.20
C ILE A 337 13.99 -26.70 -8.48
N ALA A 338 14.97 -27.24 -9.23
CA ALA A 338 14.72 -28.03 -10.42
C ALA A 338 13.91 -29.32 -10.16
N GLN A 339 13.88 -29.78 -8.91
CA GLN A 339 13.11 -30.98 -8.48
C GLN A 339 11.73 -30.64 -7.90
N THR A 340 11.34 -29.35 -7.92
CA THR A 340 10.05 -28.84 -7.41
C THR A 340 9.13 -28.45 -8.55
N VAL A 341 7.85 -28.21 -8.23
CA VAL A 341 6.86 -27.67 -9.18
C VAL A 341 7.23 -26.27 -9.69
N PHE A 342 8.20 -25.60 -9.07
CA PHE A 342 8.66 -24.26 -9.40
C PHE A 342 9.87 -24.25 -10.37
N TRP A 343 10.28 -25.39 -10.90
CA TRP A 343 11.45 -25.51 -11.79
C TRP A 343 11.38 -24.56 -13.01
N ASN A 344 10.16 -24.34 -13.54
CA ASN A 344 9.88 -23.52 -14.72
C ASN A 344 9.17 -22.19 -14.37
N VAL A 345 9.24 -21.74 -13.12
CA VAL A 345 8.63 -20.48 -12.70
C VAL A 345 9.70 -19.41 -12.63
N ASP A 346 9.46 -18.30 -13.34
CA ASP A 346 10.30 -17.11 -13.29
C ASP A 346 9.73 -16.13 -12.26
N PHE A 347 10.43 -15.98 -11.13
CA PHE A 347 10.05 -15.04 -10.10
C PHE A 347 10.66 -13.65 -10.39
N THR A 348 9.81 -12.64 -10.45
CA THR A 348 10.20 -11.24 -10.62
C THR A 348 10.64 -10.58 -9.33
N ASN A 349 10.25 -11.15 -8.18
CA ASN A 349 10.59 -10.68 -6.85
C ASN A 349 11.08 -11.82 -5.97
N GLY A 350 11.90 -11.47 -4.97
CA GLY A 350 12.33 -12.39 -3.93
C GLY A 350 11.26 -12.58 -2.85
N TYR A 351 11.70 -12.97 -1.64
CA TYR A 351 10.80 -13.19 -0.50
C TYR A 351 9.96 -11.98 -0.14
N SER A 352 10.54 -10.79 -0.20
CA SER A 352 9.88 -9.51 0.09
C SER A 352 10.43 -8.39 -0.77
N LEU A 353 9.76 -7.23 -0.76
CA LEU A 353 10.19 -6.07 -1.53
C LEU A 353 11.60 -5.60 -1.11
N LEU A 354 11.87 -5.52 0.20
CA LEU A 354 13.18 -5.08 0.71
C LEU A 354 14.29 -6.07 0.37
N THR A 355 14.03 -7.36 0.44
CA THR A 355 15.04 -8.37 0.07
C THR A 355 15.29 -8.39 -1.43
N THR A 356 14.28 -8.09 -2.25
CA THR A 356 14.44 -7.89 -3.69
C THR A 356 15.35 -6.70 -3.98
N PHE A 357 15.14 -5.56 -3.29
CA PHE A 357 15.98 -4.37 -3.48
C PHE A 357 17.41 -4.59 -3.02
N LEU A 358 17.65 -5.42 -2.00
CA LEU A 358 19.02 -5.78 -1.61
C LEU A 358 19.76 -6.51 -2.75
N VAL A 359 19.09 -7.39 -3.49
CA VAL A 359 19.66 -8.09 -4.65
C VAL A 359 19.93 -7.10 -5.79
N THR A 360 18.91 -6.32 -6.14
CA THR A 360 18.88 -5.53 -7.38
C THR A 360 19.59 -4.18 -7.25
N THR A 361 19.61 -3.55 -6.07
CA THR A 361 20.24 -2.24 -5.84
C THR A 361 21.42 -2.28 -4.86
N GLY A 362 21.80 -3.49 -4.42
CA GLY A 362 22.93 -3.70 -3.54
C GLY A 362 22.78 -3.07 -2.16
N ILE A 363 23.92 -2.92 -1.48
CA ILE A 363 23.99 -2.37 -0.12
C ILE A 363 23.54 -0.90 -0.09
N LEU A 364 23.89 -0.10 -1.12
CA LEU A 364 23.53 1.32 -1.13
C LEU A 364 22.00 1.52 -1.24
N GLY A 365 21.33 0.74 -2.08
CA GLY A 365 19.85 0.79 -2.17
C GLY A 365 19.18 0.35 -0.87
N PHE A 366 19.65 -0.72 -0.28
CA PHE A 366 19.14 -1.20 1.00
C PHE A 366 19.36 -0.17 2.12
N LEU A 367 20.54 0.45 2.21
CA LEU A 367 20.84 1.51 3.18
C LEU A 367 19.97 2.76 2.97
N ALA A 368 19.68 3.14 1.72
CA ALA A 368 18.78 4.26 1.44
C ALA A 368 17.37 4.02 2.05
N TRP A 369 16.84 2.80 1.95
CA TRP A 369 15.57 2.41 2.59
C TRP A 369 15.67 2.41 4.12
N ILE A 370 16.78 1.91 4.69
CA ILE A 370 16.99 1.93 6.15
C ILE A 370 17.04 3.38 6.67
N VAL A 371 17.76 4.27 5.99
CA VAL A 371 17.84 5.69 6.36
C VAL A 371 16.47 6.35 6.30
N PHE A 372 15.68 6.08 5.25
CA PHE A 372 14.32 6.56 5.15
C PHE A 372 13.46 6.06 6.32
N LEU A 373 13.53 4.76 6.64
CA LEU A 373 12.79 4.16 7.76
C LEU A 373 13.19 4.77 9.10
N VAL A 374 14.48 5.03 9.34
CA VAL A 374 14.94 5.69 10.57
C VAL A 374 14.34 7.09 10.70
N PHE A 375 14.38 7.92 9.64
CA PHE A 375 13.74 9.24 9.69
C PHE A 375 12.22 9.16 9.83
N PHE A 376 11.58 8.17 9.22
CA PHE A 376 10.16 7.90 9.41
C PHE A 376 9.84 7.60 10.88
N VAL A 377 10.57 6.70 11.53
CA VAL A 377 10.38 6.37 12.96
C VAL A 377 10.61 7.60 13.84
N MET A 378 11.68 8.36 13.60
CA MET A 378 11.96 9.59 14.34
C MET A 378 10.82 10.62 14.20
N ARG A 379 10.25 10.75 13.00
CA ARG A 379 9.13 11.65 12.74
C ARG A 379 7.85 11.16 13.42
N SER A 380 7.60 9.86 13.38
CA SER A 380 6.47 9.19 14.02
C SER A 380 6.45 9.43 15.53
N ILE A 381 7.59 9.24 16.21
CA ILE A 381 7.72 9.49 17.65
C ILE A 381 7.41 10.96 18.00
N LYS A 382 7.89 11.92 17.19
CA LYS A 382 7.55 13.34 17.40
C LYS A 382 6.06 13.61 17.21
N SER A 383 5.43 13.00 16.22
CA SER A 383 4.00 13.17 15.93
C SER A 383 3.12 12.61 17.04
N LEU A 384 3.51 11.48 17.67
CA LEU A 384 2.81 10.90 18.82
C LEU A 384 2.70 11.88 20.01
N LYS A 385 3.74 12.67 20.27
CA LYS A 385 3.71 13.68 21.34
C LYS A 385 2.67 14.78 21.08
N ILE A 386 2.42 15.13 19.81
CA ILE A 386 1.40 16.11 19.41
C ILE A 386 0.00 15.49 19.47
N ALA A 387 -0.14 14.22 19.11
CA ALA A 387 -1.40 13.50 19.12
C ALA A 387 -2.10 13.50 20.49
N LEU A 388 -1.34 13.49 21.59
CA LEU A 388 -1.88 13.50 22.94
C LEU A 388 -2.56 14.82 23.34
N GLN A 389 -2.41 15.90 22.56
CA GLN A 389 -2.90 17.24 22.89
C GLN A 389 -4.20 17.64 22.18
N ASN A 390 -4.57 16.98 21.08
CA ASN A 390 -5.74 17.34 20.27
C ASN A 390 -6.44 16.07 19.74
N THR A 391 -7.73 15.94 19.98
CA THR A 391 -8.54 14.75 19.63
C THR A 391 -8.63 14.47 18.13
N LEU A 392 -8.81 15.50 17.29
CA LEU A 392 -8.88 15.32 15.83
C LEU A 392 -7.50 15.08 15.20
N ALA A 393 -6.50 15.82 15.66
CA ALA A 393 -5.11 15.56 15.26
C ALA A 393 -4.66 14.16 15.68
N ASN A 394 -5.09 13.68 16.87
CA ASN A 394 -4.85 12.32 17.31
C ASN A 394 -5.43 11.30 16.32
N TYR A 395 -6.67 11.45 15.89
CA TYR A 395 -7.28 10.55 14.89
C TYR A 395 -6.43 10.46 13.62
N PHE A 396 -6.05 11.59 13.02
CA PHE A 396 -5.24 11.57 11.78
C PHE A 396 -3.83 11.02 11.98
N ILE A 397 -3.17 11.38 13.07
CA ILE A 397 -1.82 10.90 13.35
C ILE A 397 -1.83 9.39 13.58
N MET A 398 -2.75 8.89 14.40
CA MET A 398 -2.83 7.47 14.72
C MET A 398 -3.23 6.61 13.52
N THR A 399 -4.22 7.05 12.74
CA THR A 399 -4.61 6.33 11.51
C THR A 399 -3.48 6.32 10.48
N THR A 400 -2.81 7.46 10.27
CA THR A 400 -1.66 7.53 9.35
C THR A 400 -0.50 6.66 9.82
N LEU A 401 -0.20 6.64 11.12
CA LEU A 401 0.82 5.74 11.69
C LEU A 401 0.45 4.27 11.51
N MET A 402 -0.80 3.93 11.78
CA MET A 402 -1.30 2.56 11.61
C MET A 402 -1.16 2.10 10.15
N ILE A 403 -1.62 2.93 9.19
CA ILE A 403 -1.45 2.67 7.76
C ILE A 403 0.03 2.46 7.42
N SER A 404 0.88 3.39 7.84
CA SER A 404 2.31 3.36 7.51
C SER A 404 3.00 2.15 8.12
N ILE A 405 2.76 1.80 9.38
CA ILE A 405 3.38 0.64 10.03
C ILE A 405 2.87 -0.65 9.37
N TYR A 406 1.56 -0.75 9.10
CA TYR A 406 0.97 -1.89 8.39
C TYR A 406 1.66 -2.09 7.03
N THR A 407 1.79 -1.02 6.25
CA THR A 407 2.45 -1.06 4.93
C THR A 407 3.93 -1.43 5.04
N TRP A 408 4.66 -0.87 6.01
CA TRP A 408 6.06 -1.21 6.24
C TRP A 408 6.27 -2.68 6.61
N VAL A 409 5.45 -3.21 7.52
CA VAL A 409 5.52 -4.64 7.88
C VAL A 409 5.23 -5.50 6.65
N THR A 410 4.27 -5.10 5.83
CA THR A 410 3.98 -5.78 4.56
C THR A 410 5.18 -5.75 3.62
N PHE A 411 5.89 -4.63 3.46
CA PHE A 411 7.08 -4.54 2.59
C PHE A 411 8.26 -5.38 3.07
N ILE A 412 8.38 -5.57 4.39
CA ILE A 412 9.44 -6.40 5.00
C ILE A 412 9.15 -7.89 4.81
N ILE A 413 7.88 -8.30 4.84
CA ILE A 413 7.48 -9.72 4.85
C ILE A 413 6.97 -10.19 3.49
N TYR A 414 6.46 -9.29 2.65
CA TYR A 414 5.79 -9.60 1.38
C TYR A 414 6.23 -8.62 0.29
N SER A 415 5.92 -8.92 -0.97
CA SER A 415 6.09 -8.00 -2.10
C SER A 415 4.73 -7.62 -2.66
N PRO A 416 4.10 -6.56 -2.14
CA PRO A 416 2.74 -6.18 -2.51
C PRO A 416 2.69 -5.47 -3.86
N SER A 417 1.48 -5.39 -4.44
CA SER A 417 1.17 -4.62 -5.64
C SER A 417 1.28 -3.11 -5.40
N ILE A 418 1.23 -2.34 -6.51
CA ILE A 418 1.36 -0.88 -6.50
C ILE A 418 0.30 -0.18 -5.64
N ILE A 419 -0.91 -0.74 -5.52
CA ILE A 419 -1.99 -0.15 -4.70
C ILE A 419 -1.58 -0.02 -3.22
N MET A 420 -0.83 -0.99 -2.71
CA MET A 420 -0.38 -0.97 -1.31
C MET A 420 0.78 -0.01 -1.08
N ILE A 421 1.47 0.42 -2.15
CA ILE A 421 2.62 1.33 -2.08
C ILE A 421 2.16 2.80 -2.20
N MET A 422 1.05 3.04 -2.87
CA MET A 422 0.45 4.38 -3.03
C MET A 422 -0.20 4.89 -1.76
#